data_9b2d4f0a2dbf4c7e01e09a4883158f27
#
_entry.id   9b2d4f0a2dbf4c7e01e09a4883158f27
#
_cell.length_a   1.000
_cell.length_b   1.000
_cell.length_c   1.000
_cell.angle_alpha   90.00
_cell.angle_beta   90.00
_cell.angle_gamma   90.00
#
_symmetry.space_group_name_H-M   'P 1'
#
loop_
_entity.id
_entity.type
_entity.pdbx_description
1 polymer ?
#
loop_
_entity_poly.entity_id
_entity_poly.type
_entity_poly.pdbx_seq_one_letter_code
_entity_poly.pdbx_strand_id
1 'polypeptide(L)' 'MNKDINRIKVVLADKERTNRWLAEQLGKDPGTVSKWCTNTMQPNLETLVEIAKCLEVEPKDLLRPINEQ' A
#
# COMPACT_ATOMS: atom_id res chain seq x y z
N MET A 1 17.67 7.06 8.21
CA MET A 1 16.30 7.59 8.29
C MET A 1 15.31 6.61 7.68
N ASN A 2 14.24 6.36 8.37
CA ASN A 2 13.23 5.43 7.91
C ASN A 2 12.37 6.07 6.83
N LYS A 3 12.28 5.41 5.67
CA LYS A 3 11.47 5.90 4.55
C LYS A 3 10.11 5.23 4.49
N ASP A 4 9.75 4.48 5.52
CA ASP A 4 8.48 3.77 5.55
C ASP A 4 7.35 4.78 5.78
N ILE A 5 6.77 5.23 4.69
CA ILE A 5 5.69 6.20 4.73
C ILE A 5 4.35 5.49 4.71
N ASN A 6 4.26 4.39 3.96
CA ASN A 6 3.00 3.68 3.87
C ASN A 6 3.06 2.36 4.63
N ARG A 7 1.86 1.84 4.94
CA ARG A 7 1.66 0.57 5.64
C ARG A 7 0.95 -0.43 4.75
N ILE A 8 1.14 -0.34 3.44
CA ILE A 8 0.41 -1.20 2.50
C ILE A 8 0.68 -2.66 2.79
N LYS A 9 1.95 -3.01 3.04
CA LYS A 9 2.32 -4.40 3.33
C LYS A 9 1.61 -4.92 4.56
N VAL A 10 1.53 -4.11 5.61
CA VAL A 10 0.86 -4.51 6.86
C VAL A 10 -0.62 -4.74 6.62
N VAL A 11 -1.26 -3.83 5.89
CA VAL A 11 -2.70 -3.93 5.63
C VAL A 11 -2.99 -5.14 4.75
N LEU A 12 -2.14 -5.40 3.74
CA LEU A 12 -2.30 -6.61 2.92
C LEU A 12 -2.26 -7.86 3.79
N ALA A 13 -1.29 -7.91 4.71
CA ALA A 13 -1.16 -9.06 5.60
C ALA A 13 -2.40 -9.21 6.49
N ASP A 14 -2.90 -8.10 7.02
CA ASP A 14 -4.10 -8.11 7.85
C ASP A 14 -5.31 -8.65 7.08
N LYS A 15 -5.39 -8.34 5.79
CA LYS A 15 -6.49 -8.79 4.94
C LYS A 15 -6.21 -10.13 4.28
N GLU A 16 -5.05 -10.72 4.56
CA GLU A 16 -4.63 -12.01 4.00
C GLU A 16 -4.60 -11.96 2.48
N ARG A 17 -4.07 -10.85 1.94
CA ARG A 17 -3.93 -10.65 0.50
C ARG A 17 -2.47 -10.51 0.13
N THR A 18 -2.14 -10.79 -1.13
CA THR A 18 -0.77 -10.73 -1.63
C THR A 18 -0.56 -9.50 -2.49
N ASN A 19 0.73 -9.18 -2.72
CA ASN A 19 1.09 -8.12 -3.67
C ASN A 19 0.52 -8.42 -5.05
N ARG A 20 0.60 -9.68 -5.46
CA ARG A 20 0.11 -10.07 -6.79
C ARG A 20 -1.40 -9.84 -6.89
N TRP A 21 -2.14 -10.19 -5.85
CA TRP A 21 -3.57 -9.97 -5.85
C TRP A 21 -3.87 -8.48 -6.03
N LEU A 22 -3.18 -7.62 -5.28
CA LEU A 22 -3.41 -6.19 -5.38
C LEU A 22 -3.07 -5.67 -6.77
N ALA A 23 -1.95 -6.14 -7.34
CA ALA A 23 -1.56 -5.75 -8.68
C ALA A 23 -2.64 -6.10 -9.70
N GLU A 24 -3.22 -7.30 -9.57
CA GLU A 24 -4.30 -7.73 -10.45
C GLU A 24 -5.52 -6.83 -10.32
N GLN A 25 -5.89 -6.48 -9.09
CA GLN A 25 -7.05 -5.63 -8.85
C GLN A 25 -6.85 -4.25 -9.48
N LEU A 26 -5.64 -3.73 -9.46
CA LEU A 26 -5.35 -2.38 -9.94
C LEU A 26 -4.95 -2.34 -11.40
N GLY A 27 -4.72 -3.50 -12.02
CA GLY A 27 -4.17 -3.55 -13.37
C GLY A 27 -2.76 -3.00 -13.44
N LYS A 28 -1.97 -3.23 -12.38
CA LYS A 28 -0.60 -2.75 -12.29
C LYS A 28 0.37 -3.92 -12.31
N ASP A 29 1.64 -3.61 -12.59
CA ASP A 29 2.71 -4.60 -12.56
C ASP A 29 2.99 -5.03 -11.12
N PRO A 30 3.13 -6.34 -10.85
CA PRO A 30 3.46 -6.79 -9.49
C PRO A 30 4.74 -6.21 -8.94
N GLY A 31 5.74 -5.95 -9.80
CA GLY A 31 6.97 -5.32 -9.36
C GLY A 31 6.75 -3.92 -8.82
N THR A 32 5.84 -3.17 -9.45
CA THR A 32 5.51 -1.84 -8.98
C THR A 32 4.85 -1.90 -7.60
N VAL A 33 3.91 -2.83 -7.42
CA VAL A 33 3.24 -2.99 -6.12
C VAL A 33 4.25 -3.40 -5.06
N SER A 34 5.18 -4.28 -5.41
CA SER A 34 6.23 -4.69 -4.48
C SER A 34 7.06 -3.50 -4.00
N LYS A 35 7.36 -2.56 -4.91
CA LYS A 35 8.12 -1.36 -4.54
C LYS A 35 7.31 -0.48 -3.58
N TRP A 36 6.00 -0.43 -3.73
CA TRP A 36 5.16 0.29 -2.77
C TRP A 36 5.23 -0.38 -1.41
N CYS A 37 5.15 -1.71 -1.37
CA CYS A 37 5.15 -2.46 -0.11
C CYS A 37 6.46 -2.31 0.64
N THR A 38 7.57 -2.16 -0.09
CA THR A 38 8.87 -1.97 0.54
C THR A 38 9.22 -0.50 0.76
N ASN A 39 8.31 0.40 0.39
CA ASN A 39 8.50 1.85 0.49
C ASN A 39 9.67 2.35 -0.35
N THR A 40 10.04 1.58 -1.38
CA THR A 40 11.05 2.00 -2.36
C THR A 40 10.46 3.10 -3.25
N MET A 41 9.19 2.98 -3.57
CA MET A 41 8.41 3.96 -4.30
C MET A 41 7.07 4.13 -3.61
N GLN A 42 6.43 5.26 -3.83
CA GLN A 42 5.10 5.51 -3.28
C GLN A 42 4.08 5.60 -4.41
N PRO A 43 2.86 5.09 -4.19
CA PRO A 43 1.79 5.33 -5.16
C PRO A 43 1.37 6.79 -5.10
N ASN A 44 0.82 7.31 -6.20
CA ASN A 44 0.27 8.66 -6.15
C ASN A 44 -1.05 8.61 -5.37
N LEU A 45 -1.60 9.79 -5.08
CA LEU A 45 -2.78 9.87 -4.22
C LEU A 45 -3.98 9.14 -4.81
N GLU A 46 -4.18 9.24 -6.12
CA GLU A 46 -5.30 8.56 -6.76
C GLU A 46 -5.16 7.05 -6.61
N THR A 47 -3.95 6.55 -6.83
CA THR A 47 -3.70 5.12 -6.69
C THR A 47 -3.86 4.69 -5.24
N LEU A 48 -3.43 5.53 -4.29
CA LEU A 48 -3.58 5.21 -2.88
C LEU A 48 -5.05 5.02 -2.52
N VAL A 49 -5.92 5.89 -3.04
CA VAL A 49 -7.36 5.77 -2.81
C VAL A 49 -7.88 4.46 -3.41
N GLU A 50 -7.42 4.09 -4.61
CA GLU A 50 -7.83 2.84 -5.22
C GLU A 50 -7.39 1.63 -4.40
N ILE A 51 -6.17 1.68 -3.86
CA ILE A 51 -5.68 0.62 -2.99
C ILE A 51 -6.59 0.49 -1.77
N ALA A 52 -6.94 1.62 -1.17
CA ALA A 52 -7.80 1.63 0.02
C ALA A 52 -9.16 1.00 -0.30
N LYS A 53 -9.73 1.31 -1.47
CA LYS A 53 -11.00 0.72 -1.88
C LYS A 53 -10.87 -0.79 -2.03
N CYS A 54 -9.80 -1.25 -2.66
CA CYS A 54 -9.59 -2.69 -2.86
C CYS A 54 -9.47 -3.43 -1.53
N LEU A 55 -8.85 -2.79 -0.55
CA LEU A 55 -8.62 -3.42 0.75
C LEU A 55 -9.72 -3.10 1.77
N GLU A 56 -10.69 -2.28 1.36
CA GLU A 56 -11.84 -1.93 2.21
C GLU A 56 -11.38 -1.24 3.49
N VAL A 57 -10.45 -0.30 3.34
CA VAL A 57 -9.96 0.51 4.45
C VAL A 57 -9.98 1.97 4.03
N GLU A 58 -9.77 2.86 4.98
CA GLU A 58 -9.64 4.28 4.67
C GLU A 58 -8.24 4.57 4.16
N PRO A 59 -8.07 5.56 3.26
CA PRO A 59 -6.72 5.90 2.78
C PRO A 59 -5.75 6.21 3.91
N LYS A 60 -6.22 6.82 4.99
CA LYS A 60 -5.36 7.14 6.13
C LYS A 60 -4.78 5.89 6.77
N ASP A 61 -5.49 4.76 6.66
CA ASP A 61 -5.02 3.51 7.24
C ASP A 61 -3.81 2.95 6.51
N LEU A 62 -3.52 3.47 5.32
CA LEU A 62 -2.38 3.05 4.54
C LEU A 62 -1.14 3.92 4.80
N LEU A 63 -1.25 4.89 5.70
CA LEU A 63 -0.16 5.81 5.99
C LEU A 63 0.29 5.64 7.44
N ARG A 64 1.59 5.84 7.66
CA ARG A 64 2.12 5.79 9.01
C ARG A 64 1.83 7.10 9.72
N PRO A 65 1.41 7.04 10.99
CA PRO A 65 1.25 8.26 11.77
C PRO A 65 2.60 8.95 11.94
N ILE A 66 2.58 10.28 11.89
CA ILE A 66 3.80 11.06 12.03
C ILE A 66 4.43 10.83 13.40
N ASN A 67 3.63 10.72 14.42
CA ASN A 67 4.12 10.61 15.78
C ASN A 67 4.63 9.22 16.15
N GLU A 68 4.63 8.28 15.20
CA GLU A 68 5.25 6.98 15.41
C GLU A 68 6.76 7.03 15.28
N GLN A 69 7.29 8.10 14.75
CA GLN A 69 8.71 8.18 14.39
C GLN A 69 9.58 8.69 15.50
#